data_c4e10d0984ddac8879089470f44c329e
#
_entry.id   c4e10d0984ddac8879089470f44c329e
#
_cell.length_a   1.000
_cell.length_b   1.000
_cell.length_c   1.000
_cell.angle_alpha   90.00
_cell.angle_beta   90.00
_cell.angle_gamma   90.00
#
_symmetry.space_group_name_H-M   'P 1'
#
loop_
_entity.id
_entity.type
_entity.pdbx_description
1 polymer ?
#
loop_
_entity_poly.entity_id
_entity_poly.type
_entity_poly.pdbx_seq_one_letter_code
_entity_poly.pdbx_strand_id
1 'polypeptide(L)'
;MEDFFVHQPGMIFKRALVDQSGPLNENLVRSQDYDFLIRLARVASGVGTQDVIFFQRQHDGLRGTKENSFSATERDKKWMEYDQKIFRALRDDMDLSEFLPSGEQIQSPTDKRRALLQRGVIMGRKKLWDLAIQDFSDAASLGDAPLSDAETLTLSRAFSSKYGCEEIFDGAFPIAEYKQIFESVPLGSEICRSLSNGLRWRVREALFKGKITRAFLYSRFMLALRRAR
;
A
#
# COMPACT_ATOMS: atom_id res chain seq x y z
N MET A 1 2.57 -3.30 -7.23
CA MET A 1 1.45 -3.55 -6.29
C MET A 1 1.10 -2.36 -5.37
N GLU A 2 1.98 -1.41 -5.12
CA GLU A 2 1.65 -0.30 -4.21
C GLU A 2 0.42 0.50 -4.67
N ASP A 3 0.32 0.82 -5.95
CA ASP A 3 -0.81 1.51 -6.54
C ASP A 3 -1.19 0.96 -7.92
N PHE A 4 -2.46 1.14 -8.29
CA PHE A 4 -2.97 0.85 -9.61
C PHE A 4 -2.90 2.09 -10.50
N PHE A 5 -2.14 2.01 -11.59
CA PHE A 5 -1.90 3.10 -12.54
C PHE A 5 -2.16 2.70 -13.99
N VAL A 6 -2.40 1.42 -14.26
CA VAL A 6 -2.70 0.91 -15.60
C VAL A 6 -4.21 0.79 -15.76
N HIS A 7 -4.77 1.43 -16.78
CA HIS A 7 -6.18 1.29 -17.12
C HIS A 7 -6.40 0.12 -18.07
N GLN A 8 -7.42 -0.69 -17.84
CA GLN A 8 -7.73 -1.87 -18.67
C GLN A 8 -7.80 -1.57 -20.17
N PRO A 9 -8.40 -0.46 -20.66
CA PRO A 9 -8.38 -0.11 -22.08
C PRO A 9 -6.98 0.16 -22.65
N GLY A 10 -5.99 0.40 -21.80
CA GLY A 10 -4.60 0.63 -22.18
C GLY A 10 -3.73 -0.63 -22.13
N MET A 11 -4.31 -1.83 -22.08
CA MET A 11 -3.55 -3.08 -21.98
C MET A 11 -3.79 -3.96 -23.22
N ILE A 12 -2.70 -4.54 -23.72
CA ILE A 12 -2.73 -5.61 -24.71
C ILE A 12 -1.92 -6.78 -24.17
N PHE A 13 -2.47 -7.96 -24.18
CA PHE A 13 -1.82 -9.17 -23.70
C PHE A 13 -2.19 -10.40 -24.53
N LYS A 14 -1.34 -11.41 -24.52
CA LYS A 14 -1.60 -12.68 -25.23
C LYS A 14 -2.74 -13.43 -24.54
N ARG A 15 -3.66 -14.02 -25.31
CA ARG A 15 -4.78 -14.81 -24.79
C ARG A 15 -4.33 -15.93 -23.86
N ALA A 16 -3.23 -16.61 -24.18
CA ALA A 16 -2.68 -17.67 -23.35
C ALA A 16 -2.32 -17.22 -21.92
N LEU A 17 -2.08 -15.93 -21.68
CA LEU A 17 -1.85 -15.40 -20.34
C LEU A 17 -3.14 -15.34 -19.51
N VAL A 18 -4.29 -15.22 -20.15
CA VAL A 18 -5.60 -15.32 -19.47
C VAL A 18 -5.83 -16.74 -18.99
N ASP A 19 -5.43 -17.72 -19.79
CA ASP A 19 -5.57 -19.16 -19.42
C ASP A 19 -4.68 -19.49 -18.20
N GLN A 20 -3.53 -18.80 -18.06
CA GLN A 20 -2.60 -18.96 -16.93
C GLN A 20 -3.00 -18.17 -15.69
N SER A 21 -3.42 -16.92 -15.85
CA SER A 21 -3.80 -16.02 -14.74
C SER A 21 -5.25 -16.22 -14.25
N GLY A 22 -6.05 -16.95 -15.03
CA GLY A 22 -7.50 -17.09 -14.84
C GLY A 22 -8.29 -15.88 -15.31
N PRO A 23 -9.63 -16.02 -15.43
CA PRO A 23 -10.53 -14.95 -15.88
C PRO A 23 -10.66 -13.83 -14.82
N LEU A 24 -11.45 -12.80 -15.14
CA LEU A 24 -11.82 -11.77 -14.16
C LEU A 24 -12.57 -12.42 -12.98
N ASN A 25 -12.30 -11.94 -11.78
CA ASN A 25 -12.93 -12.43 -10.56
C ASN A 25 -14.38 -11.91 -10.46
N GLU A 26 -15.36 -12.76 -10.70
CA GLU A 26 -16.78 -12.41 -10.71
C GLU A 26 -17.32 -12.04 -9.30
N ASN A 27 -16.62 -12.42 -8.23
CA ASN A 27 -16.97 -12.03 -6.86
C ASN A 27 -16.60 -10.56 -6.54
N LEU A 28 -15.84 -9.93 -7.42
CA LEU A 28 -15.49 -8.52 -7.31
C LEU A 28 -16.41 -7.69 -8.21
N VAL A 29 -17.30 -6.90 -7.64
CA VAL A 29 -18.12 -5.94 -8.41
C VAL A 29 -17.26 -4.78 -8.94
N ARG A 30 -16.10 -4.52 -8.30
CA ARG A 30 -15.17 -3.44 -8.62
C ARG A 30 -13.74 -3.90 -8.48
N SER A 31 -12.82 -3.12 -9.08
CA SER A 31 -11.37 -3.40 -9.06
C SER A 31 -11.00 -4.77 -9.63
N GLN A 32 -11.89 -5.36 -10.46
CA GLN A 32 -11.62 -6.62 -11.16
C GLN A 32 -10.39 -6.54 -12.06
N ASP A 33 -10.20 -5.38 -12.70
CA ASP A 33 -9.04 -5.04 -13.51
C ASP A 33 -7.76 -4.99 -12.67
N TYR A 34 -7.83 -4.49 -11.44
CA TYR A 34 -6.69 -4.46 -10.54
C TYR A 34 -6.28 -5.87 -10.08
N ASP A 35 -7.23 -6.67 -9.62
CA ASP A 35 -7.01 -8.08 -9.27
C ASP A 35 -6.41 -8.86 -10.45
N PHE A 36 -7.02 -8.73 -11.62
CA PHE A 36 -6.55 -9.38 -12.83
C PHE A 36 -5.14 -8.95 -13.23
N LEU A 37 -4.83 -7.66 -13.17
CA LEU A 37 -3.49 -7.15 -13.48
C LEU A 37 -2.43 -7.71 -12.54
N ILE A 38 -2.72 -7.84 -11.25
CA ILE A 38 -1.77 -8.43 -10.29
C ILE A 38 -1.51 -9.89 -10.65
N ARG A 39 -2.56 -10.68 -10.91
CA ARG A 39 -2.42 -12.09 -11.33
C ARG A 39 -1.67 -12.23 -12.65
N LEU A 40 -1.95 -11.34 -13.60
CA LEU A 40 -1.25 -11.29 -14.89
C LEU A 40 0.25 -10.97 -14.70
N ALA A 41 0.59 -10.02 -13.82
CA ALA A 41 1.97 -9.64 -13.53
C ALA A 41 2.79 -10.76 -12.83
N ARG A 42 2.13 -11.73 -12.20
CA ARG A 42 2.79 -12.91 -11.62
C ARG A 42 3.25 -13.90 -12.70
N VAL A 43 2.61 -13.91 -13.86
CA VAL A 43 2.89 -14.89 -14.95
C VAL A 43 3.54 -14.26 -16.18
N ALA A 44 3.63 -12.93 -16.26
CA ALA A 44 4.19 -12.25 -17.42
C ALA A 44 4.85 -10.92 -17.05
N SER A 45 5.91 -10.58 -17.76
CA SER A 45 6.50 -9.23 -17.74
C SER A 45 5.74 -8.30 -18.70
N GLY A 46 5.55 -7.04 -18.28
CA GLY A 46 4.93 -5.99 -19.09
C GLY A 46 5.95 -4.99 -19.66
N VAL A 47 5.64 -4.44 -20.81
CA VAL A 47 6.39 -3.34 -21.42
C VAL A 47 5.43 -2.16 -21.60
N GLY A 48 5.84 -0.97 -21.14
CA GLY A 48 5.07 0.27 -21.35
C GLY A 48 5.46 1.00 -22.62
N THR A 49 4.49 1.72 -23.25
CA THR A 49 4.75 2.73 -24.27
C THR A 49 4.45 4.13 -23.73
N GLN A 50 5.11 5.14 -24.31
CA GLN A 50 4.84 6.56 -24.03
C GLN A 50 3.74 7.13 -24.93
N ASP A 51 3.22 6.34 -25.87
CA ASP A 51 2.19 6.78 -26.79
C ASP A 51 0.84 6.98 -26.08
N VAL A 52 0.08 7.97 -26.54
CA VAL A 52 -1.30 8.17 -26.08
C VAL A 52 -2.19 7.20 -26.82
N ILE A 53 -2.64 6.15 -26.14
CA ILE A 53 -3.41 5.04 -26.73
C ILE A 53 -4.92 5.15 -26.49
N PHE A 54 -5.39 5.96 -25.55
CA PHE A 54 -6.80 6.23 -25.34
C PHE A 54 -7.04 7.53 -24.59
N PHE A 55 -8.27 8.08 -24.69
CA PHE A 55 -8.75 9.23 -23.92
C PHE A 55 -9.88 8.81 -23.01
N GLN A 56 -9.78 9.15 -21.73
CA GLN A 56 -10.81 8.86 -20.73
C GLN A 56 -11.67 10.11 -20.47
N ARG A 57 -12.97 10.03 -20.77
CA ARG A 57 -13.91 11.09 -20.40
C ARG A 57 -14.10 11.15 -18.89
N GLN A 58 -13.93 12.33 -18.30
CA GLN A 58 -14.28 12.59 -16.92
C GLN A 58 -15.75 13.06 -16.86
N HIS A 59 -16.48 12.64 -15.82
CA HIS A 59 -17.83 13.08 -15.53
C HIS A 59 -18.15 12.93 -14.04
N ASP A 60 -19.06 13.75 -13.53
CA ASP A 60 -19.50 13.78 -12.12
C ASP A 60 -20.78 12.96 -11.87
N GLY A 61 -21.30 12.29 -12.90
CA GLY A 61 -22.48 11.44 -12.80
C GLY A 61 -22.27 10.19 -11.94
N LEU A 62 -23.37 9.55 -11.55
CA LEU A 62 -23.35 8.28 -10.84
C LEU A 62 -22.58 7.22 -11.64
N ARG A 63 -21.80 6.42 -10.94
CA ARG A 63 -20.98 5.32 -11.49
C ARG A 63 -21.48 4.01 -10.92
N GLY A 64 -21.51 2.99 -11.78
CA GLY A 64 -21.88 1.64 -11.40
C GLY A 64 -23.21 1.18 -11.94
N THR A 65 -23.59 -0.04 -11.57
CA THR A 65 -24.91 -0.60 -11.85
C THR A 65 -25.97 0.06 -10.94
N LYS A 66 -27.25 -0.14 -11.25
CA LYS A 66 -28.35 0.41 -10.41
C LYS A 66 -28.23 0.00 -8.95
N GLU A 67 -27.79 -1.24 -8.68
CA GLU A 67 -27.67 -1.81 -7.34
C GLU A 67 -26.38 -1.37 -6.61
N ASN A 68 -25.34 -1.01 -7.36
CA ASN A 68 -24.01 -0.67 -6.84
C ASN A 68 -23.56 0.72 -7.30
N SER A 69 -24.48 1.67 -7.44
CA SER A 69 -24.16 3.04 -7.81
C SER A 69 -23.58 3.80 -6.63
N PHE A 70 -22.67 4.74 -6.90
CA PHE A 70 -22.08 5.64 -5.92
C PHE A 70 -21.77 6.98 -6.56
N SER A 71 -21.77 8.02 -5.74
CA SER A 71 -21.39 9.37 -6.13
C SER A 71 -19.89 9.54 -6.34
N ALA A 72 -19.48 10.61 -7.00
CA ALA A 72 -18.07 10.95 -7.16
C ALA A 72 -17.37 11.15 -5.80
N THR A 73 -18.07 11.61 -4.78
CA THR A 73 -17.55 11.83 -3.41
C THR A 73 -17.30 10.54 -2.64
N GLU A 74 -18.02 9.46 -2.95
CA GLU A 74 -17.88 8.17 -2.29
C GLU A 74 -16.88 7.24 -3.03
N ARG A 75 -16.47 7.63 -4.23
CA ARG A 75 -15.65 6.83 -5.14
C ARG A 75 -14.41 6.27 -4.47
N ASP A 76 -13.62 7.12 -3.85
CA ASP A 76 -12.31 6.73 -3.31
C ASP A 76 -12.45 5.77 -2.11
N LYS A 77 -13.51 5.95 -1.30
CA LYS A 77 -13.86 5.04 -0.21
C LYS A 77 -14.26 3.67 -0.75
N LYS A 78 -15.13 3.65 -1.78
CA LYS A 78 -15.58 2.40 -2.39
C LYS A 78 -14.43 1.63 -3.04
N TRP A 79 -13.54 2.28 -3.77
CA TRP A 79 -12.39 1.63 -4.35
C TRP A 79 -11.46 1.06 -3.28
N MET A 80 -11.22 1.80 -2.19
CA MET A 80 -10.42 1.30 -1.08
C MET A 80 -11.04 0.05 -0.43
N GLU A 81 -12.36 -0.03 -0.28
CA GLU A 81 -13.05 -1.22 0.23
C GLU A 81 -12.78 -2.48 -0.62
N TYR A 82 -12.75 -2.34 -1.96
CA TYR A 82 -12.41 -3.47 -2.85
C TYR A 82 -10.91 -3.76 -2.86
N ASP A 83 -10.06 -2.74 -2.85
CA ASP A 83 -8.62 -2.92 -2.72
C ASP A 83 -8.29 -3.71 -1.44
N GLN A 84 -8.93 -3.40 -0.32
CA GLN A 84 -8.75 -4.15 0.94
C GLN A 84 -9.13 -5.63 0.81
N LYS A 85 -10.22 -5.94 0.14
CA LYS A 85 -10.64 -7.35 -0.10
C LYS A 85 -9.59 -8.09 -0.94
N ILE A 86 -9.14 -7.47 -2.02
CA ILE A 86 -8.12 -8.04 -2.92
C ILE A 86 -6.82 -8.29 -2.14
N PHE A 87 -6.33 -7.30 -1.41
CA PHE A 87 -5.02 -7.40 -0.77
C PHE A 87 -5.00 -8.28 0.49
N ARG A 88 -6.12 -8.47 1.18
CA ARG A 88 -6.23 -9.52 2.22
C ARG A 88 -6.06 -10.90 1.59
N ALA A 89 -6.80 -11.19 0.52
CA ALA A 89 -6.69 -12.47 -0.17
C ALA A 89 -5.30 -12.70 -0.77
N LEU A 90 -4.71 -11.68 -1.42
CA LEU A 90 -3.36 -11.77 -1.99
C LEU A 90 -2.28 -12.02 -0.95
N ARG A 91 -2.39 -11.43 0.26
CA ARG A 91 -1.42 -11.66 1.32
C ARG A 91 -1.33 -13.13 1.73
N ASP A 92 -2.47 -13.82 1.69
CA ASP A 92 -2.57 -15.23 2.07
C ASP A 92 -2.17 -16.17 0.91
N ASP A 93 -2.34 -15.74 -0.35
CA ASP A 93 -2.08 -16.52 -1.57
C ASP A 93 -0.65 -16.36 -2.11
N MET A 94 -0.04 -15.21 -1.93
CA MET A 94 1.28 -14.91 -2.50
C MET A 94 2.43 -15.33 -1.60
N ASP A 95 3.44 -15.95 -2.21
CA ASP A 95 4.70 -16.17 -1.53
C ASP A 95 5.36 -14.84 -1.14
N LEU A 96 6.02 -14.84 0.02
CA LEU A 96 6.68 -13.62 0.51
C LEU A 96 7.74 -13.09 -0.46
N SER A 97 8.41 -13.94 -1.20
CA SER A 97 9.40 -13.56 -2.22
C SER A 97 8.80 -12.74 -3.37
N GLU A 98 7.49 -12.88 -3.64
CA GLU A 98 6.81 -12.10 -4.69
C GLU A 98 6.70 -10.60 -4.35
N PHE A 99 6.99 -10.21 -3.11
CA PHE A 99 7.06 -8.81 -2.68
C PHE A 99 8.46 -8.19 -2.87
N LEU A 100 9.45 -8.97 -3.29
CA LEU A 100 10.75 -8.47 -3.74
C LEU A 100 10.71 -8.03 -5.21
N PRO A 101 11.72 -7.31 -5.69
CA PRO A 101 11.88 -7.06 -7.13
C PRO A 101 11.85 -8.35 -7.95
N SER A 102 11.32 -8.27 -9.16
CA SER A 102 11.10 -9.44 -10.02
C SER A 102 12.36 -10.28 -10.19
N GLY A 103 12.25 -11.57 -9.91
CA GLY A 103 13.32 -12.55 -9.99
C GLY A 103 14.18 -12.70 -8.73
N GLU A 104 14.06 -11.85 -7.74
CA GLU A 104 14.74 -12.02 -6.47
C GLU A 104 14.08 -13.12 -5.62
N GLN A 105 14.92 -13.90 -4.94
CA GLN A 105 14.48 -14.96 -4.02
C GLN A 105 14.94 -14.64 -2.60
N ILE A 106 14.23 -15.14 -1.59
CA ILE A 106 14.62 -15.01 -0.19
C ILE A 106 15.72 -16.04 0.09
N GLN A 107 16.96 -15.56 0.20
CA GLN A 107 18.14 -16.38 0.50
C GLN A 107 18.74 -16.05 1.87
N SER A 108 18.33 -14.95 2.49
CA SER A 108 18.88 -14.48 3.75
C SER A 108 17.79 -13.88 4.65
N PRO A 109 18.06 -13.73 5.97
CA PRO A 109 17.19 -12.95 6.86
C PRO A 109 16.97 -11.52 6.38
N THR A 110 17.96 -10.91 5.73
CA THR A 110 17.85 -9.56 5.16
C THR A 110 16.87 -9.51 3.99
N ASP A 111 16.87 -10.49 3.10
CA ASP A 111 15.91 -10.56 2.01
C ASP A 111 14.50 -10.77 2.56
N LYS A 112 14.35 -11.64 3.56
CA LYS A 112 13.07 -11.84 4.24
C LYS A 112 12.58 -10.54 4.88
N ARG A 113 13.46 -9.79 5.53
CA ARG A 113 13.15 -8.48 6.11
C ARG A 113 12.69 -7.49 5.04
N ARG A 114 13.41 -7.37 3.93
CA ARG A 114 13.03 -6.50 2.80
C ARG A 114 11.64 -6.85 2.26
N ALA A 115 11.35 -8.13 2.07
CA ALA A 115 10.07 -8.60 1.59
C ALA A 115 8.92 -8.28 2.56
N LEU A 116 9.11 -8.50 3.86
CA LEU A 116 8.15 -8.14 4.90
C LEU A 116 7.90 -6.63 4.97
N LEU A 117 8.96 -5.82 4.93
CA LEU A 117 8.81 -4.35 4.91
C LEU A 117 8.04 -3.87 3.68
N GLN A 118 8.32 -4.42 2.50
CA GLN A 118 7.59 -4.09 1.28
C GLN A 118 6.13 -4.54 1.36
N ARG A 119 5.83 -5.76 1.84
CA ARG A 119 4.46 -6.23 2.03
C ARG A 119 3.72 -5.37 3.03
N GLY A 120 4.32 -5.07 4.18
CA GLY A 120 3.75 -4.19 5.19
C GLY A 120 3.43 -2.79 4.66
N VAL A 121 4.30 -2.21 3.82
CA VAL A 121 4.04 -0.93 3.15
C VAL A 121 2.85 -1.04 2.22
N ILE A 122 2.75 -2.09 1.42
CA ILE A 122 1.59 -2.31 0.54
C ILE A 122 0.31 -2.41 1.39
N MET A 123 0.29 -3.20 2.46
CA MET A 123 -0.85 -3.33 3.36
C MET A 123 -1.23 -1.98 3.99
N GLY A 124 -0.26 -1.20 4.47
CA GLY A 124 -0.48 0.15 5.00
C GLY A 124 -1.10 1.10 3.97
N ARG A 125 -0.64 1.07 2.73
CA ARG A 125 -1.21 1.88 1.63
C ARG A 125 -2.65 1.48 1.28
N LYS A 126 -3.03 0.21 1.57
CA LYS A 126 -4.41 -0.29 1.46
C LYS A 126 -5.19 -0.14 2.77
N LYS A 127 -4.65 0.58 3.77
CA LYS A 127 -5.27 0.83 5.09
C LYS A 127 -5.57 -0.46 5.87
N LEU A 128 -4.82 -1.51 5.62
CA LEU A 128 -4.84 -2.79 6.34
C LEU A 128 -3.77 -2.72 7.43
N TRP A 129 -3.98 -1.84 8.42
CA TRP A 129 -2.98 -1.49 9.43
C TRP A 129 -2.63 -2.65 10.34
N ASP A 130 -3.60 -3.51 10.65
CA ASP A 130 -3.41 -4.77 11.37
C ASP A 130 -2.34 -5.64 10.71
N LEU A 131 -2.47 -5.88 9.41
CA LEU A 131 -1.53 -6.69 8.62
C LEU A 131 -0.18 -5.98 8.41
N ALA A 132 -0.21 -4.66 8.21
CA ALA A 132 1.01 -3.87 8.04
C ALA A 132 1.87 -3.89 9.31
N ILE A 133 1.27 -3.72 10.49
CA ILE A 133 1.97 -3.73 11.78
C ILE A 133 2.57 -5.11 12.05
N GLN A 134 1.84 -6.18 11.74
CA GLN A 134 2.36 -7.54 11.87
C GLN A 134 3.62 -7.73 11.01
N ASP A 135 3.56 -7.38 9.72
CA ASP A 135 4.71 -7.51 8.81
C ASP A 135 5.91 -6.66 9.27
N PHE A 136 5.68 -5.44 9.75
CA PHE A 136 6.75 -4.59 10.29
C PHE A 136 7.35 -5.16 11.58
N SER A 137 6.54 -5.75 12.47
CA SER A 137 7.00 -6.41 13.69
C SER A 137 7.85 -7.64 13.37
N ASP A 138 7.36 -8.48 12.46
CA ASP A 138 8.09 -9.66 11.99
C ASP A 138 9.43 -9.27 11.36
N ALA A 139 9.43 -8.20 10.55
CA ALA A 139 10.65 -7.66 9.95
C ALA A 139 11.64 -7.15 11.01
N ALA A 140 11.14 -6.45 12.04
CA ALA A 140 11.95 -5.90 13.12
C ALA A 140 12.60 -6.98 13.99
N SER A 141 12.04 -8.18 14.00
CA SER A 141 12.52 -9.32 14.79
C SER A 141 13.58 -10.16 14.07
N LEU A 142 13.88 -9.91 12.78
CA LEU A 142 14.80 -10.71 11.97
C LEU A 142 16.28 -10.37 12.16
N GLY A 143 16.64 -9.61 13.17
CA GLY A 143 18.01 -9.28 13.52
C GLY A 143 18.14 -7.83 13.97
N ASP A 144 19.37 -7.46 14.32
CA ASP A 144 19.74 -6.16 14.86
C ASP A 144 20.53 -5.28 13.87
N ALA A 145 20.85 -5.81 12.68
CA ALA A 145 21.55 -5.04 11.66
C ALA A 145 20.70 -3.83 11.24
N PRO A 146 21.26 -2.59 11.27
CA PRO A 146 20.56 -1.37 10.93
C PRO A 146 19.78 -1.44 9.60
N LEU A 147 18.71 -0.68 9.49
CA LEU A 147 17.97 -0.57 8.22
C LEU A 147 18.83 0.10 7.16
N SER A 148 18.87 -0.48 5.97
CA SER A 148 19.47 0.15 4.80
C SER A 148 18.67 1.38 4.34
N ASP A 149 19.29 2.23 3.53
CA ASP A 149 18.63 3.40 2.93
C ASP A 149 17.41 2.97 2.08
N ALA A 150 17.51 1.84 1.37
CA ALA A 150 16.42 1.29 0.57
C ALA A 150 15.23 0.84 1.44
N GLU A 151 15.48 0.19 2.58
CA GLU A 151 14.45 -0.21 3.53
C GLU A 151 13.78 1.01 4.19
N THR A 152 14.57 2.00 4.58
CA THR A 152 14.08 3.27 5.11
C THR A 152 13.21 4.01 4.10
N LEU A 153 13.63 4.06 2.84
CA LEU A 153 12.85 4.65 1.76
C LEU A 153 11.54 3.89 1.53
N THR A 154 11.57 2.56 1.58
CA THR A 154 10.37 1.72 1.47
C THR A 154 9.38 2.06 2.57
N LEU A 155 9.80 2.04 3.83
CA LEU A 155 8.95 2.38 4.99
C LEU A 155 8.34 3.77 4.90
N SER A 156 9.07 4.75 4.36
CA SER A 156 8.58 6.12 4.22
C SER A 156 7.32 6.26 3.35
N ARG A 157 7.01 5.25 2.54
CA ARG A 157 5.84 5.22 1.64
C ARG A 157 4.57 4.65 2.29
N ALA A 158 4.63 4.08 3.49
CA ALA A 158 3.50 3.37 4.11
C ALA A 158 2.23 4.24 4.24
N PHE A 159 2.39 5.54 4.51
CA PHE A 159 1.28 6.49 4.64
C PHE A 159 0.97 7.27 3.35
N SER A 160 1.50 6.83 2.21
CA SER A 160 1.30 7.49 0.91
C SER A 160 0.23 6.79 0.07
N SER A 161 -0.92 6.47 0.68
CA SER A 161 -2.06 5.87 -0.03
C SER A 161 -2.57 6.78 -1.15
N LYS A 162 -2.92 6.21 -2.30
CA LYS A 162 -3.53 6.90 -3.46
C LYS A 162 -4.80 7.68 -3.08
N TYR A 163 -5.59 7.13 -2.16
CA TYR A 163 -6.85 7.75 -1.70
C TYR A 163 -6.71 8.51 -0.38
N GLY A 164 -5.47 8.93 -0.05
CA GLY A 164 -5.19 9.59 1.22
C GLY A 164 -5.15 8.61 2.40
N CYS A 165 -4.81 9.13 3.57
CA CYS A 165 -4.75 8.38 4.83
C CYS A 165 -5.18 9.26 6.02
N GLU A 166 -6.10 10.18 5.81
CA GLU A 166 -6.49 11.17 6.84
C GLU A 166 -7.08 10.51 8.08
N GLU A 167 -7.73 9.36 7.94
CA GLU A 167 -8.34 8.60 9.03
C GLU A 167 -7.33 8.14 10.11
N ILE A 168 -6.06 7.99 9.76
CA ILE A 168 -5.02 7.61 10.76
C ILE A 168 -4.81 8.70 11.81
N PHE A 169 -5.10 9.95 11.47
CA PHE A 169 -4.95 11.10 12.37
C PHE A 169 -6.15 11.24 13.29
N ASP A 170 -7.29 10.64 12.92
CA ASP A 170 -8.56 10.63 13.68
C ASP A 170 -8.71 9.38 14.56
N GLY A 171 -7.64 8.59 14.72
CA GLY A 171 -7.61 7.44 15.62
C GLY A 171 -7.80 6.07 14.96
N ALA A 172 -7.91 5.99 13.62
CA ALA A 172 -8.00 4.70 12.93
C ALA A 172 -6.68 3.90 12.94
N PHE A 173 -5.55 4.54 13.24
CA PHE A 173 -4.28 3.85 13.41
C PHE A 173 -4.09 3.42 14.87
N PRO A 174 -3.83 2.14 15.15
CA PRO A 174 -3.75 1.60 16.52
C PRO A 174 -2.40 1.94 17.18
N ILE A 175 -2.18 3.21 17.53
CA ILE A 175 -0.90 3.72 18.05
C ILE A 175 -0.48 3.00 19.35
N ALA A 176 -1.41 2.65 20.22
CA ALA A 176 -1.09 2.01 21.50
C ALA A 176 -0.51 0.60 21.28
N GLU A 177 -1.19 -0.21 20.47
CA GLU A 177 -0.73 -1.56 20.09
C GLU A 177 0.59 -1.51 19.33
N TYR A 178 0.71 -0.57 18.39
CA TYR A 178 1.92 -0.31 17.63
C TYR A 178 3.12 -0.05 18.56
N LYS A 179 2.98 0.82 19.56
CA LYS A 179 4.05 1.11 20.52
C LYS A 179 4.45 -0.14 21.30
N GLN A 180 3.48 -0.86 21.86
CA GLN A 180 3.75 -2.04 22.66
C GLN A 180 4.54 -3.10 21.88
N ILE A 181 4.19 -3.31 20.59
CA ILE A 181 4.87 -4.25 19.71
C ILE A 181 6.31 -3.79 19.45
N PHE A 182 6.50 -2.53 19.07
CA PHE A 182 7.81 -2.04 18.63
C PHE A 182 8.78 -1.71 19.76
N GLU A 183 8.32 -1.57 21.00
CA GLU A 183 9.18 -1.46 22.18
C GLU A 183 9.92 -2.77 22.50
N SER A 184 9.40 -3.91 22.09
CA SER A 184 9.92 -5.24 22.42
C SER A 184 10.82 -5.85 21.35
N VAL A 185 11.00 -5.20 20.18
CA VAL A 185 11.76 -5.76 19.03
C VAL A 185 13.00 -4.94 18.69
N PRO A 186 14.12 -5.56 18.24
CA PRO A 186 15.41 -4.90 18.07
C PRO A 186 15.38 -3.66 17.19
N LEU A 187 14.74 -3.74 16.01
CA LEU A 187 14.68 -2.64 15.03
C LEU A 187 13.43 -1.77 15.17
N GLY A 188 12.62 -1.98 16.21
CA GLY A 188 11.35 -1.28 16.36
C GLY A 188 11.47 0.24 16.31
N SER A 189 12.47 0.80 17.01
CA SER A 189 12.71 2.26 17.02
C SER A 189 13.12 2.81 15.65
N GLU A 190 13.86 2.05 14.84
CA GLU A 190 14.27 2.47 13.50
C GLU A 190 13.10 2.44 12.52
N ILE A 191 12.26 1.41 12.58
CA ILE A 191 11.03 1.31 11.80
C ILE A 191 10.09 2.46 12.15
N CYS A 192 9.86 2.72 13.42
CA CYS A 192 9.03 3.84 13.89
C CYS A 192 9.54 5.20 13.38
N ARG A 193 10.85 5.40 13.41
CA ARG A 193 11.48 6.62 12.89
C ARG A 193 11.29 6.75 11.38
N SER A 194 11.47 5.66 10.64
CA SER A 194 11.36 5.64 9.18
C SER A 194 9.92 5.91 8.72
N LEU A 195 8.94 5.25 9.35
CA LEU A 195 7.51 5.50 9.14
C LEU A 195 7.14 6.97 9.44
N SER A 196 7.59 7.49 10.59
CA SER A 196 7.38 8.90 10.95
C SER A 196 7.99 9.86 9.92
N ASN A 197 9.20 9.57 9.41
CA ASN A 197 9.84 10.39 8.40
C ASN A 197 9.03 10.50 7.11
N GLY A 198 8.30 9.45 6.74
CA GLY A 198 7.40 9.43 5.59
C GLY A 198 6.27 10.46 5.64
N LEU A 199 5.98 11.02 6.82
CA LEU A 199 4.93 12.05 7.00
C LEU A 199 5.46 13.50 6.94
N ARG A 200 6.78 13.71 6.88
CA ARG A 200 7.38 15.07 6.91
C ARG A 200 6.85 15.95 5.78
N TRP A 201 6.65 15.39 4.60
CA TRP A 201 6.15 16.15 3.46
C TRP A 201 4.74 16.70 3.71
N ARG A 202 3.86 15.95 4.41
CA ARG A 202 2.50 16.38 4.76
C ARG A 202 2.52 17.58 5.71
N VAL A 203 3.42 17.58 6.69
CA VAL A 203 3.61 18.73 7.59
C VAL A 203 4.05 19.95 6.78
N ARG A 204 5.06 19.80 5.92
CA ARG A 204 5.55 20.89 5.07
C ARG A 204 4.47 21.42 4.14
N GLU A 205 3.74 20.53 3.47
CA GLU A 205 2.64 20.91 2.58
C GLU A 205 1.52 21.65 3.34
N ALA A 206 1.14 21.16 4.51
CA ALA A 206 0.11 21.81 5.34
C ALA A 206 0.54 23.21 5.78
N LEU A 207 1.80 23.38 6.21
CA LEU A 207 2.37 24.68 6.56
C LEU A 207 2.38 25.62 5.34
N PHE A 208 2.85 25.14 4.20
CA PHE A 208 2.89 25.93 2.97
C PHE A 208 1.50 26.40 2.51
N LYS A 209 0.47 25.56 2.72
CA LYS A 209 -0.94 25.89 2.43
C LYS A 209 -1.63 26.67 3.55
N GLY A 210 -0.95 27.12 4.58
CA GLY A 210 -1.52 27.85 5.72
C GLY A 210 -2.45 27.00 6.62
N LYS A 211 -2.43 25.66 6.51
CA LYS A 211 -3.29 24.74 7.26
C LYS A 211 -2.65 24.36 8.61
N ILE A 212 -2.49 25.33 9.49
CA ILE A 212 -1.72 25.19 10.76
C ILE A 212 -2.25 24.05 11.65
N THR A 213 -3.57 23.95 11.81
CA THR A 213 -4.21 22.89 12.61
C THR A 213 -3.85 21.48 12.07
N ARG A 214 -3.85 21.31 10.75
CA ARG A 214 -3.44 20.02 10.14
C ARG A 214 -1.95 19.76 10.32
N ALA A 215 -1.09 20.78 10.16
CA ALA A 215 0.33 20.63 10.40
C ALA A 215 0.62 20.19 11.84
N PHE A 216 -0.10 20.76 12.81
CA PHE A 216 -0.01 20.36 14.21
C PHE A 216 -0.45 18.91 14.42
N LEU A 217 -1.58 18.50 13.83
CA LEU A 217 -2.11 17.13 13.92
C LEU A 217 -1.10 16.11 13.35
N TYR A 218 -0.56 16.37 12.18
CA TYR A 218 0.47 15.52 11.56
C TYR A 218 1.75 15.45 12.41
N SER A 219 2.20 16.57 12.94
CA SER A 219 3.39 16.60 13.81
C SER A 219 3.16 15.82 15.10
N ARG A 220 1.98 15.93 15.72
CA ARG A 220 1.62 15.18 16.92
C ARG A 220 1.62 13.68 16.66
N PHE A 221 1.06 13.24 15.52
CA PHE A 221 1.06 11.83 15.12
C PHE A 221 2.48 11.31 14.86
N MET A 222 3.30 12.08 14.16
CA MET A 222 4.73 11.76 13.94
C MET A 222 5.49 11.57 15.24
N LEU A 223 5.27 12.45 16.22
CA LEU A 223 5.89 12.35 17.54
C LEU A 223 5.38 11.12 18.30
N ALA A 224 4.10 10.82 18.18
CA ALA A 224 3.50 9.63 18.80
C ALA A 224 4.11 8.33 18.24
N LEU A 225 4.34 8.26 16.91
CA LEU A 225 5.02 7.13 16.29
C LEU A 225 6.47 6.96 16.79
N ARG A 226 7.21 8.08 16.96
CA ARG A 226 8.63 8.04 17.38
C ARG A 226 8.85 7.70 18.84
N ARG A 227 7.85 7.94 19.69
CA ARG A 227 7.92 7.67 21.14
C ARG A 227 7.61 6.22 21.50
N ALA A 228 7.66 5.29 20.57
CA ALA A 228 7.79 3.88 20.84
C ALA A 228 9.23 3.67 21.38
N ARG A 229 9.40 3.82 22.70
CA ARG A 229 10.57 3.49 23.53
C ARG A 229 10.11 2.53 24.58
#